data_5cd742ce41af31302fd72be173edfd5f
#
_entry.id   5cd742ce41af31302fd72be173edfd5f
#
_cell.length_a   1.000
_cell.length_b   1.000
_cell.length_c   1.000
_cell.angle_alpha   90.00
_cell.angle_beta   90.00
_cell.angle_gamma   90.00
#
_symmetry.space_group_name_H-M   'P 1'
#
loop_
_entity.id
_entity.type
_entity.pdbx_description
1 polymer ?
#
loop_
_entity_poly.entity_id
_entity_poly.type
_entity_poly.pdbx_seq_one_letter_code
_entity_poly.pdbx_strand_id
1 'polypeptide(L)'
;MITAMNLHHRYWRASLTGFCGLAILLLTACAPLTNPPAAGKTVFSRIQATEVFAAGFSGVTEKYIDPVPAGDIAIEGIRGLGAIDPGLTVSSTGGKVVLLADGREVTRLAAPPSDNVNGWAALTTDIIITARQASTELQTADMEAVYEAVFDGVLSNLDIFSRYAGAEEAKKNRSKRDGFGGIGIRYRIADELPLLIDILPDTPAESAGLAKGDRLTHADGVPLKGLNRKEISNILRGPTYTRIELTLMRPGTSAPLTVAMNRAHIFPVTITQNITDGIVIIKVKSFNQDTARSLAEKLEMARLSLGDSMKGLVLDLRGNPGGLLKQSVKVSDLLLTQGQIISTRGRHADSIHYYEAGGRDLAYGLPVVVLVDGKSASAAEIVAAALQDRDRAVVIGTSSFGKGSVQTVLRLPNDGEITLTWSRLVAPSGYTFHGLGVRPAICTSNAKDNAQDKAKEIIRRVLNNRSKTQDTLVAWRTPGLQNESIRARLRDSCPSQTRGNDLEAKIARQLINDPALFTRALNLTADTHQALY
;
A
#
# COMPACT_ATOMS: atom_id res chain seq x y z
N MET A 1 3.98 -63.55 19.16
CA MET A 1 3.17 -63.84 20.34
C MET A 1 1.92 -62.98 20.17
N ILE A 2 0.81 -63.51 19.53
CA ILE A 2 -0.24 -64.29 20.24
C ILE A 2 -0.98 -63.31 21.20
N THR A 3 -2.26 -62.95 21.09
CA THR A 3 -3.54 -63.61 20.79
C THR A 3 -4.60 -62.50 20.75
N ALA A 4 -5.46 -62.29 19.84
CA ALA A 4 -6.72 -62.84 19.38
C ALA A 4 -7.70 -63.29 20.50
N MET A 5 -8.93 -62.77 20.41
CA MET A 5 -10.23 -63.48 20.64
C MET A 5 -11.35 -62.39 20.74
N ASN A 6 -12.25 -62.26 19.85
CA ASN A 6 -13.42 -63.08 19.44
C ASN A 6 -14.61 -63.11 20.46
N LEU A 7 -15.76 -62.83 19.89
CA LEU A 7 -17.12 -63.44 19.92
C LEU A 7 -18.12 -62.85 20.99
N HIS A 8 -19.37 -62.60 20.75
CA HIS A 8 -20.48 -63.24 20.08
C HIS A 8 -21.76 -62.42 20.16
N HIS A 9 -22.49 -62.40 19.06
CA HIS A 9 -23.94 -62.60 18.83
C HIS A 9 -24.95 -62.49 19.99
N ARG A 10 -26.11 -61.79 19.71
CA ARG A 10 -27.42 -62.49 19.59
C ARG A 10 -28.55 -61.60 19.01
N TYR A 11 -29.21 -62.17 18.03
CA TYR A 11 -30.49 -61.82 17.46
C TYR A 11 -31.63 -61.80 18.50
N TRP A 12 -32.70 -61.01 18.24
CA TRP A 12 -34.09 -61.54 18.28
C TRP A 12 -35.04 -60.68 17.42
N ARG A 13 -35.99 -61.40 16.86
CA ARG A 13 -36.94 -61.07 15.78
C ARG A 13 -38.31 -60.62 16.33
N ALA A 14 -39.06 -59.98 15.40
CA ALA A 14 -40.51 -60.05 15.12
C ALA A 14 -41.42 -59.20 16.04
N SER A 15 -42.52 -58.59 15.66
CA SER A 15 -43.46 -58.81 14.55
C SER A 15 -44.43 -57.59 14.39
N LEU A 16 -44.79 -57.29 13.17
CA LEU A 16 -46.11 -57.00 12.57
C LEU A 16 -47.18 -56.15 13.33
N THR A 17 -47.68 -55.21 12.56
CA THR A 17 -49.05 -54.82 12.18
C THR A 17 -49.46 -53.42 12.58
N GLY A 18 -49.99 -52.66 11.57
CA GLY A 18 -50.78 -51.47 11.76
C GLY A 18 -50.78 -50.53 10.56
N PHE A 19 -51.60 -50.81 9.55
CA PHE A 19 -51.96 -49.93 8.44
C PHE A 19 -52.74 -48.72 8.99
N CYS A 20 -52.30 -47.50 8.67
CA CYS A 20 -53.21 -46.37 8.53
C CYS A 20 -52.57 -45.34 7.57
N GLY A 21 -53.13 -45.22 6.41
CA GLY A 21 -52.75 -44.25 5.37
C GLY A 21 -53.11 -42.83 5.79
N LEU A 22 -52.14 -41.93 5.60
CA LEU A 22 -52.40 -40.50 5.58
C LEU A 22 -51.68 -39.92 4.36
N ALA A 23 -52.45 -39.57 3.35
CA ALA A 23 -51.97 -38.87 2.17
C ALA A 23 -51.56 -37.45 2.59
N ILE A 24 -50.24 -37.17 2.61
CA ILE A 24 -49.69 -35.81 2.76
C ILE A 24 -49.58 -35.20 1.36
N LEU A 25 -50.47 -34.26 1.05
CA LEU A 25 -50.36 -33.34 -0.09
C LEU A 25 -49.07 -32.52 0.08
N LEU A 26 -48.07 -32.75 -0.79
CA LEU A 26 -46.94 -31.87 -0.99
C LEU A 26 -47.39 -30.59 -1.69
N LEU A 27 -47.76 -29.57 -0.95
CA LEU A 27 -47.81 -28.18 -1.42
C LEU A 27 -46.39 -27.68 -1.55
N THR A 28 -45.84 -27.71 -2.76
CA THR A 28 -44.61 -26.94 -3.10
C THR A 28 -44.97 -25.46 -3.08
N ALA A 29 -44.74 -24.81 -1.94
CA ALA A 29 -44.75 -23.37 -1.86
C ALA A 29 -43.49 -22.85 -2.57
N CYS A 30 -43.64 -22.29 -3.76
CA CYS A 30 -42.65 -21.39 -4.35
C CYS A 30 -42.49 -20.18 -3.41
N ALA A 31 -41.48 -20.19 -2.56
CA ALA A 31 -41.05 -18.98 -1.87
C ALA A 31 -40.50 -18.00 -2.91
N PRO A 32 -40.98 -16.76 -2.99
CA PRO A 32 -40.36 -15.76 -3.84
C PRO A 32 -38.94 -15.54 -3.35
N LEU A 33 -37.97 -15.53 -4.29
CA LEU A 33 -36.62 -15.07 -4.05
C LEU A 33 -36.70 -13.62 -3.52
N THR A 34 -36.67 -13.47 -2.23
CA THR A 34 -36.54 -12.15 -1.62
C THR A 34 -35.18 -11.60 -2.02
N ASN A 35 -35.17 -10.55 -2.82
CA ASN A 35 -33.98 -9.72 -3.01
C ASN A 35 -33.36 -9.44 -1.63
N PRO A 36 -32.02 -9.53 -1.48
CA PRO A 36 -31.40 -9.11 -0.24
C PRO A 36 -31.85 -7.65 0.04
N PRO A 37 -32.22 -7.34 1.27
CA PRO A 37 -32.68 -6.00 1.61
C PRO A 37 -31.60 -5.01 1.15
N ALA A 38 -32.02 -3.96 0.43
CA ALA A 38 -31.18 -2.80 0.17
C ALA A 38 -30.52 -2.43 1.50
N ALA A 39 -29.20 -2.18 1.48
CA ALA A 39 -28.41 -1.84 2.66
C ALA A 39 -29.16 -0.74 3.42
N GLY A 40 -29.87 -1.13 4.48
CA GLY A 40 -30.62 -0.23 5.33
C GLY A 40 -29.65 0.77 5.93
N LYS A 41 -30.04 2.05 6.02
CA LYS A 41 -29.30 3.06 6.77
C LYS A 41 -28.98 2.45 8.13
N THR A 42 -27.69 2.25 8.41
CA THR A 42 -27.24 1.70 9.70
C THR A 42 -27.73 2.65 10.81
N VAL A 43 -28.57 2.12 11.67
CA VAL A 43 -29.08 2.88 12.81
C VAL A 43 -27.86 3.25 13.68
N PHE A 44 -27.76 4.52 14.09
CA PHE A 44 -26.71 4.97 14.98
C PHE A 44 -26.69 4.13 16.26
N SER A 45 -25.59 3.44 16.50
CA SER A 45 -25.36 2.69 17.74
C SER A 45 -24.35 3.44 18.62
N ARG A 46 -24.79 3.91 19.79
CA ARG A 46 -23.93 4.55 20.78
C ARG A 46 -22.75 3.67 21.18
N ILE A 47 -23.00 2.38 21.40
CA ILE A 47 -21.95 1.42 21.81
C ILE A 47 -20.90 1.31 20.73
N GLN A 48 -21.31 1.02 19.50
CA GLN A 48 -20.39 0.86 18.37
C GLN A 48 -19.59 2.15 18.10
N ALA A 49 -20.23 3.32 18.14
CA ALA A 49 -19.54 4.59 17.93
C ALA A 49 -18.48 4.84 19.01
N THR A 50 -18.83 4.58 20.29
CA THR A 50 -17.87 4.72 21.40
C THR A 50 -16.68 3.78 21.24
N GLU A 51 -16.89 2.53 20.83
CA GLU A 51 -15.83 1.55 20.58
C GLU A 51 -14.89 2.00 19.46
N VAL A 52 -15.45 2.53 18.36
CA VAL A 52 -14.66 3.03 17.21
C VAL A 52 -13.80 4.23 17.63
N PHE A 53 -14.37 5.20 18.35
CA PHE A 53 -13.61 6.36 18.85
C PHE A 53 -12.58 5.96 19.89
N ALA A 54 -12.91 5.07 20.82
CA ALA A 54 -11.97 4.58 21.83
C ALA A 54 -10.77 3.88 21.19
N ALA A 55 -11.02 3.01 20.20
CA ALA A 55 -9.95 2.33 19.45
C ALA A 55 -9.06 3.32 18.68
N GLY A 56 -9.67 4.31 18.01
CA GLY A 56 -8.94 5.33 17.27
C GLY A 56 -8.12 6.24 18.18
N PHE A 57 -8.71 6.79 19.25
CA PHE A 57 -8.00 7.66 20.20
C PHE A 57 -6.88 6.93 20.93
N SER A 58 -7.13 5.69 21.40
CA SER A 58 -6.09 4.86 22.01
C SER A 58 -4.93 4.62 21.05
N GLY A 59 -5.22 4.24 19.80
CA GLY A 59 -4.20 4.00 18.81
C GLY A 59 -3.35 5.24 18.49
N VAL A 60 -3.98 6.43 18.42
CA VAL A 60 -3.27 7.70 18.18
C VAL A 60 -2.41 8.08 19.38
N THR A 61 -2.97 8.11 20.60
CA THR A 61 -2.22 8.49 21.81
C THR A 61 -1.05 7.56 22.11
N GLU A 62 -1.21 6.27 21.84
CA GLU A 62 -0.18 5.26 22.09
C GLU A 62 0.93 5.29 21.03
N LYS A 63 0.57 5.41 19.72
CA LYS A 63 1.47 5.08 18.62
C LYS A 63 1.94 6.27 17.79
N TYR A 64 1.28 7.41 17.85
CA TYR A 64 1.77 8.58 17.10
C TYR A 64 3.19 8.93 17.53
N ILE A 65 4.01 9.39 16.57
CA ILE A 65 5.44 9.64 16.77
C ILE A 65 5.72 10.65 17.88
N ASP A 66 4.87 11.65 18.01
CA ASP A 66 4.93 12.65 19.09
C ASP A 66 3.82 12.38 20.11
N PRO A 67 4.03 12.61 21.43
CA PRO A 67 3.01 12.43 22.42
C PRO A 67 1.88 13.45 22.23
N VAL A 68 0.62 12.97 22.21
CA VAL A 68 -0.58 13.81 22.11
C VAL A 68 -1.61 13.35 23.14
N PRO A 69 -2.17 14.29 23.96
CA PRO A 69 -3.23 13.97 24.92
C PRO A 69 -4.54 13.57 24.24
N ALA A 70 -5.26 12.62 24.83
CA ALA A 70 -6.55 12.19 24.28
C ALA A 70 -7.59 13.34 24.24
N GLY A 71 -7.53 14.25 25.20
CA GLY A 71 -8.41 15.41 25.23
C GLY A 71 -8.23 16.33 24.03
N ASP A 72 -6.98 16.59 23.64
CA ASP A 72 -6.68 17.50 22.54
C ASP A 72 -7.19 16.92 21.21
N ILE A 73 -6.88 15.66 20.94
CA ILE A 73 -7.32 15.00 19.69
C ILE A 73 -8.85 14.84 19.65
N ALA A 74 -9.50 14.55 20.79
CA ALA A 74 -10.96 14.41 20.84
C ALA A 74 -11.68 15.75 20.56
N ILE A 75 -11.17 16.87 21.10
CA ILE A 75 -11.72 18.19 20.84
C ILE A 75 -11.60 18.55 19.36
N GLU A 76 -10.43 18.31 18.75
CA GLU A 76 -10.25 18.53 17.32
C GLU A 76 -11.15 17.61 16.48
N GLY A 77 -11.30 16.35 16.91
CA GLY A 77 -12.24 15.43 16.29
C GLY A 77 -13.67 15.91 16.31
N ILE A 78 -14.16 16.41 17.46
CA ILE A 78 -15.52 16.96 17.58
C ILE A 78 -15.67 18.23 16.72
N ARG A 79 -14.65 19.07 16.61
CA ARG A 79 -14.62 20.22 15.71
C ARG A 79 -14.76 19.82 14.24
N GLY A 80 -14.27 18.63 13.88
CA GLY A 80 -14.42 18.03 12.55
C GLY A 80 -15.88 17.90 12.07
N LEU A 81 -16.86 17.84 13.00
CA LEU A 81 -18.29 17.84 12.66
C LEU A 81 -18.72 19.08 11.86
N GLY A 82 -17.98 20.19 12.00
CA GLY A 82 -18.15 21.39 11.18
C GLY A 82 -17.95 21.18 9.67
N ALA A 83 -17.32 20.09 9.26
CA ALA A 83 -17.22 19.70 7.85
C ALA A 83 -18.57 19.18 7.29
N ILE A 84 -19.44 18.65 8.15
CA ILE A 84 -20.80 18.20 7.77
C ILE A 84 -21.78 19.36 7.91
N ASP A 85 -21.72 20.09 9.03
CA ASP A 85 -22.57 21.24 9.30
C ASP A 85 -21.73 22.40 9.86
N PRO A 86 -21.42 23.43 9.04
CA PRO A 86 -20.65 24.59 9.48
C PRO A 86 -21.28 25.43 10.61
N GLY A 87 -22.59 25.25 10.89
CA GLY A 87 -23.27 25.86 12.03
C GLY A 87 -22.84 25.28 13.38
N LEU A 88 -22.24 24.09 13.38
CA LEU A 88 -21.75 23.44 14.58
C LEU A 88 -20.35 23.93 14.96
N THR A 89 -20.22 24.45 16.16
CA THR A 89 -18.91 24.86 16.71
C THR A 89 -18.70 24.30 18.11
N VAL A 90 -17.43 24.02 18.44
CA VAL A 90 -17.05 23.40 19.72
C VAL A 90 -15.99 24.25 20.41
N SER A 91 -16.22 24.55 21.66
CA SER A 91 -15.25 25.21 22.53
C SER A 91 -14.96 24.36 23.76
N SER A 92 -13.72 24.44 24.25
CA SER A 92 -13.31 23.82 25.51
C SER A 92 -12.74 24.89 26.42
N THR A 93 -13.41 25.15 27.55
CA THR A 93 -13.02 26.18 28.49
C THR A 93 -13.42 25.79 29.90
N GLY A 94 -12.54 26.01 30.87
CA GLY A 94 -12.83 25.78 32.27
C GLY A 94 -13.21 24.34 32.65
N GLY A 95 -12.58 23.35 31.98
CA GLY A 95 -12.88 21.94 32.21
C GLY A 95 -14.24 21.48 31.67
N LYS A 96 -14.80 22.21 30.71
CA LYS A 96 -16.09 21.89 30.09
C LYS A 96 -15.95 21.97 28.57
N VAL A 97 -16.65 21.08 27.86
CA VAL A 97 -16.80 21.08 26.40
C VAL A 97 -18.21 21.58 26.08
N VAL A 98 -18.31 22.60 25.25
CA VAL A 98 -19.57 23.26 24.87
C VAL A 98 -19.79 23.09 23.38
N LEU A 99 -20.94 22.54 23.00
CA LEU A 99 -21.41 22.48 21.62
C LEU A 99 -22.38 23.63 21.38
N LEU A 100 -22.15 24.37 20.29
CA LEU A 100 -23.04 25.41 19.80
C LEU A 100 -23.56 25.01 18.41
N ALA A 101 -24.84 25.30 18.14
CA ALA A 101 -25.42 25.24 16.80
C ALA A 101 -25.96 26.64 16.46
N ASP A 102 -25.51 27.21 15.34
CA ASP A 102 -25.82 28.60 14.92
C ASP A 102 -25.61 29.65 16.04
N GLY A 103 -24.53 29.48 16.80
CA GLY A 103 -24.16 30.35 17.91
C GLY A 103 -24.97 30.17 19.20
N ARG A 104 -25.91 29.21 19.24
CA ARG A 104 -26.69 28.87 20.45
C ARG A 104 -26.13 27.65 21.12
N GLU A 105 -26.00 27.70 22.45
CA GLU A 105 -25.55 26.55 23.23
C GLU A 105 -26.56 25.41 23.14
N VAL A 106 -26.12 24.23 22.70
CA VAL A 106 -26.92 23.01 22.60
C VAL A 106 -26.66 22.11 23.83
N THR A 107 -25.38 21.96 24.19
CA THR A 107 -25.00 21.18 25.39
C THR A 107 -23.67 21.66 25.95
N ARG A 108 -23.51 21.38 27.26
CA ARG A 108 -22.29 21.65 28.04
C ARG A 108 -21.96 20.46 28.90
N LEU A 109 -20.90 19.75 28.61
CA LEU A 109 -20.45 18.55 29.28
C LEU A 109 -19.15 18.79 30.07
N ALA A 110 -18.95 18.09 31.18
CA ALA A 110 -17.66 18.11 31.87
C ALA A 110 -16.60 17.38 31.03
N ALA A 111 -15.44 18.00 30.87
CA ALA A 111 -14.31 17.38 30.19
C ALA A 111 -13.71 16.28 31.08
N PRO A 112 -13.47 15.08 30.56
CA PRO A 112 -12.71 14.05 31.27
C PRO A 112 -11.24 14.48 31.46
N PRO A 113 -10.48 13.82 32.37
CA PRO A 113 -9.02 13.99 32.42
C PRO A 113 -8.40 13.83 31.06
N SER A 114 -7.35 14.62 30.73
CA SER A 114 -6.78 14.73 29.38
C SER A 114 -6.24 13.40 28.82
N ASP A 115 -5.88 12.45 29.67
CA ASP A 115 -5.36 11.11 29.34
C ASP A 115 -6.45 10.01 29.35
N ASN A 116 -7.67 10.33 29.79
CA ASN A 116 -8.78 9.37 29.86
C ASN A 116 -9.41 9.11 28.47
N VAL A 117 -8.77 8.25 27.69
CA VAL A 117 -9.21 7.88 26.32
C VAL A 117 -10.69 7.46 26.28
N ASN A 118 -11.13 6.57 27.19
CA ASN A 118 -12.50 6.07 27.19
C ASN A 118 -13.52 7.16 27.57
N GLY A 119 -13.16 8.03 28.49
CA GLY A 119 -13.99 9.19 28.85
C GLY A 119 -14.18 10.13 27.65
N TRP A 120 -13.12 10.41 26.91
CA TRP A 120 -13.18 11.25 25.73
C TRP A 120 -13.94 10.61 24.58
N ALA A 121 -13.79 9.29 24.36
CA ALA A 121 -14.58 8.56 23.36
C ALA A 121 -16.09 8.60 23.68
N ALA A 122 -16.46 8.41 24.95
CA ALA A 122 -17.85 8.50 25.40
C ALA A 122 -18.40 9.94 25.22
N LEU A 123 -17.64 10.95 25.64
CA LEU A 123 -18.02 12.37 25.48
C LEU A 123 -18.20 12.74 24.01
N THR A 124 -17.28 12.30 23.12
CA THR A 124 -17.39 12.51 21.66
C THR A 124 -18.68 11.91 21.13
N THR A 125 -19.02 10.68 21.54
CA THR A 125 -20.26 10.02 21.15
C THR A 125 -21.50 10.77 21.65
N ASP A 126 -21.50 11.22 22.90
CA ASP A 126 -22.63 11.96 23.50
C ASP A 126 -22.85 13.32 22.82
N ILE A 127 -21.77 14.01 22.44
CA ILE A 127 -21.84 15.26 21.65
C ILE A 127 -22.42 14.97 20.25
N ILE A 128 -22.00 13.90 19.58
CA ILE A 128 -22.55 13.52 18.27
C ILE A 128 -24.04 13.24 18.36
N ILE A 129 -24.50 12.52 19.38
CA ILE A 129 -25.93 12.24 19.60
C ILE A 129 -26.70 13.55 19.73
N THR A 130 -26.19 14.48 20.54
CA THR A 130 -26.84 15.78 20.77
C THR A 130 -26.78 16.66 19.50
N ALA A 131 -25.66 16.68 18.79
CA ALA A 131 -25.51 17.39 17.55
C ALA A 131 -26.48 16.90 16.45
N ARG A 132 -26.71 15.58 16.35
CA ARG A 132 -27.69 14.98 15.43
C ARG A 132 -29.14 15.38 15.74
N GLN A 133 -29.44 15.78 16.97
CA GLN A 133 -30.77 16.31 17.34
C GLN A 133 -30.91 17.79 16.96
N ALA A 134 -29.80 18.54 16.90
CA ALA A 134 -29.76 19.97 16.64
C ALA A 134 -29.47 20.34 15.17
N SER A 135 -28.94 19.40 14.36
CA SER A 135 -28.53 19.62 12.97
C SER A 135 -29.21 18.61 12.05
N THR A 136 -29.93 19.10 11.03
CA THR A 136 -30.58 18.26 10.00
C THR A 136 -29.54 17.57 9.12
N GLU A 137 -28.45 18.27 8.79
CA GLU A 137 -27.33 17.76 7.99
C GLU A 137 -26.69 16.57 8.69
N LEU A 138 -26.39 16.71 9.99
CA LEU A 138 -25.80 15.64 10.78
C LEU A 138 -26.78 14.51 11.06
N GLN A 139 -28.08 14.80 11.23
CA GLN A 139 -29.12 13.80 11.40
C GLN A 139 -29.23 12.87 10.19
N THR A 140 -29.11 13.42 8.95
CA THR A 140 -29.23 12.69 7.70
C THR A 140 -27.94 12.04 7.23
N ALA A 141 -26.77 12.50 7.75
CA ALA A 141 -25.47 11.93 7.43
C ALA A 141 -25.39 10.44 7.84
N ASP A 142 -24.77 9.62 6.99
CA ASP A 142 -24.45 8.26 7.39
C ASP A 142 -23.33 8.23 8.44
N MET A 143 -23.19 7.09 9.13
CA MET A 143 -22.21 6.99 10.22
C MET A 143 -20.76 7.03 9.71
N GLU A 144 -20.53 6.58 8.50
CA GLU A 144 -19.18 6.61 7.92
C GLU A 144 -18.72 8.06 7.70
N ALA A 145 -19.62 8.92 7.20
CA ALA A 145 -19.32 10.35 7.05
C ALA A 145 -19.04 11.03 8.42
N VAL A 146 -19.72 10.60 9.47
CA VAL A 146 -19.46 11.10 10.84
C VAL A 146 -18.10 10.63 11.35
N TYR A 147 -17.75 9.35 11.16
CA TYR A 147 -16.42 8.84 11.52
C TYR A 147 -15.32 9.55 10.74
N GLU A 148 -15.50 9.74 9.43
CA GLU A 148 -14.56 10.47 8.57
C GLU A 148 -14.35 11.89 9.08
N ALA A 149 -15.42 12.66 9.32
CA ALA A 149 -15.35 14.02 9.82
C ALA A 149 -14.60 14.12 11.17
N VAL A 150 -14.90 13.21 12.11
CA VAL A 150 -14.24 13.20 13.42
C VAL A 150 -12.77 12.79 13.29
N PHE A 151 -12.45 11.72 12.57
CA PHE A 151 -11.07 11.28 12.46
C PHE A 151 -10.22 12.22 11.60
N ASP A 152 -10.78 12.87 10.59
CA ASP A 152 -10.09 13.93 9.85
C ASP A 152 -9.77 15.11 10.77
N GLY A 153 -10.70 15.50 11.65
CA GLY A 153 -10.45 16.49 12.70
C GLY A 153 -9.30 16.06 13.63
N VAL A 154 -9.34 14.82 14.16
CA VAL A 154 -8.27 14.24 15.00
C VAL A 154 -6.90 14.30 14.33
N LEU A 155 -6.83 13.98 13.04
CA LEU A 155 -5.57 13.77 12.31
C LEU A 155 -5.05 15.05 11.65
N SER A 156 -5.90 16.07 11.45
CA SER A 156 -5.57 17.31 10.72
C SER A 156 -4.38 18.08 11.30
N ASN A 157 -4.20 18.03 12.62
CA ASN A 157 -3.14 18.74 13.34
C ASN A 157 -1.91 17.87 13.64
N LEU A 158 -1.89 16.60 13.20
CA LEU A 158 -0.77 15.70 13.48
C LEU A 158 0.32 15.85 12.43
N ASP A 159 0.07 15.42 11.20
CA ASP A 159 0.97 15.53 10.05
C ASP A 159 0.21 15.26 8.74
N ILE A 160 0.87 15.56 7.60
CA ILE A 160 0.27 15.43 6.26
C ILE A 160 0.15 13.97 5.76
N PHE A 161 0.66 12.98 6.50
CA PHE A 161 0.66 11.57 6.09
C PHE A 161 -0.29 10.72 6.91
N SER A 162 -0.69 11.20 8.10
CA SER A 162 -1.69 10.55 8.94
C SER A 162 -3.08 10.82 8.37
N ARG A 163 -3.89 9.76 8.20
CA ARG A 163 -5.22 9.87 7.59
C ARG A 163 -6.14 8.74 8.01
N TYR A 164 -7.43 8.99 7.98
CA TYR A 164 -8.47 7.99 8.08
C TYR A 164 -8.84 7.46 6.69
N ALA A 165 -9.26 6.21 6.65
CA ALA A 165 -9.88 5.57 5.49
C ALA A 165 -11.09 4.79 5.98
N GLY A 166 -12.28 5.12 5.50
CA GLY A 166 -13.50 4.40 5.80
C GLY A 166 -13.49 2.97 5.27
N ALA A 167 -14.44 2.14 5.71
CA ALA A 167 -14.46 0.70 5.45
C ALA A 167 -14.22 0.32 3.97
N GLU A 168 -14.87 1.02 3.03
CA GLU A 168 -14.72 0.74 1.60
C GLU A 168 -13.33 1.15 1.06
N GLU A 169 -12.80 2.29 1.48
CA GLU A 169 -11.47 2.72 1.09
C GLU A 169 -10.39 1.84 1.73
N ALA A 170 -10.52 1.52 3.00
CA ALA A 170 -9.66 0.62 3.74
C ALA A 170 -9.61 -0.77 3.06
N LYS A 171 -10.75 -1.31 2.61
CA LYS A 171 -10.81 -2.55 1.82
C LYS A 171 -10.02 -2.45 0.51
N LYS A 172 -10.12 -1.32 -0.21
CA LYS A 172 -9.33 -1.07 -1.42
C LYS A 172 -7.84 -0.99 -1.11
N ASN A 173 -7.47 -0.30 -0.02
CA ASN A 173 -6.08 -0.15 0.42
C ASN A 173 -5.48 -1.50 0.81
N ARG A 174 -6.22 -2.34 1.57
CA ARG A 174 -5.85 -3.73 1.87
C ARG A 174 -5.64 -4.54 0.60
N SER A 175 -6.57 -4.47 -0.35
CA SER A 175 -6.45 -5.21 -1.62
C SER A 175 -5.21 -4.83 -2.43
N LYS A 176 -4.81 -3.55 -2.40
CA LYS A 176 -3.58 -3.10 -3.07
C LYS A 176 -2.31 -3.58 -2.35
N ARG A 177 -2.33 -3.56 -1.02
CA ARG A 177 -1.20 -3.88 -0.15
C ARG A 177 -1.01 -5.38 -0.01
N ASP A 178 -2.09 -6.08 0.33
CA ASP A 178 -2.08 -7.46 0.77
C ASP A 178 -2.64 -8.44 -0.28
N GLY A 179 -3.15 -7.94 -1.41
CA GLY A 179 -3.83 -8.76 -2.42
C GLY A 179 -5.30 -9.04 -2.07
N PHE A 180 -5.95 -9.89 -2.85
CA PHE A 180 -7.36 -10.25 -2.67
C PHE A 180 -7.65 -11.62 -3.27
N GLY A 181 -8.69 -12.29 -2.78
CA GLY A 181 -9.17 -13.53 -3.38
C GLY A 181 -9.88 -13.25 -4.70
N GLY A 182 -9.43 -13.91 -5.77
CA GLY A 182 -9.94 -13.68 -7.13
C GLY A 182 -9.41 -14.70 -8.13
N ILE A 183 -9.55 -14.41 -9.41
CA ILE A 183 -9.21 -15.33 -10.50
C ILE A 183 -8.03 -14.90 -11.38
N GLY A 184 -7.56 -13.65 -11.26
CA GLY A 184 -6.38 -13.17 -11.99
C GLY A 184 -6.64 -12.63 -13.39
N ILE A 185 -7.71 -11.86 -13.58
CA ILE A 185 -8.04 -11.22 -14.86
C ILE A 185 -8.00 -9.70 -14.78
N ARG A 186 -7.76 -9.07 -15.93
CA ARG A 186 -8.00 -7.65 -16.15
C ARG A 186 -9.05 -7.51 -17.25
N TYR A 187 -10.07 -6.68 -17.01
CA TYR A 187 -11.17 -6.48 -17.94
C TYR A 187 -11.55 -5.01 -18.07
N ARG A 188 -12.20 -4.69 -19.16
CA ARG A 188 -12.94 -3.45 -19.36
C ARG A 188 -14.39 -3.79 -19.68
N ILE A 189 -15.31 -2.88 -19.44
CA ILE A 189 -16.68 -3.04 -19.89
C ILE A 189 -16.75 -2.61 -21.35
N ALA A 190 -17.27 -3.48 -22.20
CA ALA A 190 -17.51 -3.26 -23.61
C ALA A 190 -18.83 -3.94 -24.01
N ASP A 191 -19.73 -3.21 -24.65
CA ASP A 191 -21.07 -3.69 -25.00
C ASP A 191 -21.80 -4.28 -23.78
N GLU A 192 -21.78 -3.54 -22.67
CA GLU A 192 -22.37 -3.88 -21.36
C GLU A 192 -21.83 -5.16 -20.70
N LEU A 193 -20.78 -5.79 -21.24
CA LEU A 193 -20.16 -7.01 -20.72
C LEU A 193 -18.69 -6.81 -20.35
N PRO A 194 -18.15 -7.58 -19.38
CA PRO A 194 -16.71 -7.63 -19.12
C PRO A 194 -15.96 -8.28 -20.28
N LEU A 195 -15.14 -7.51 -20.97
CA LEU A 195 -14.20 -7.98 -22.00
C LEU A 195 -12.82 -8.15 -21.38
N LEU A 196 -12.28 -9.37 -21.42
CA LEU A 196 -10.93 -9.65 -20.92
C LEU A 196 -9.86 -8.99 -21.78
N ILE A 197 -9.04 -8.14 -21.16
CA ILE A 197 -7.94 -7.42 -21.81
C ILE A 197 -6.59 -8.01 -21.46
N ASP A 198 -6.52 -8.78 -20.36
CA ASP A 198 -5.29 -9.42 -19.91
C ASP A 198 -5.61 -10.55 -18.92
N ILE A 199 -4.80 -11.61 -18.94
CA ILE A 199 -4.81 -12.71 -17.98
C ILE A 199 -3.48 -12.66 -17.25
N LEU A 200 -3.52 -12.64 -15.92
CA LEU A 200 -2.31 -12.60 -15.12
C LEU A 200 -1.66 -14.00 -15.10
N PRO A 201 -0.33 -14.08 -15.23
CA PRO A 201 0.37 -15.36 -15.15
C PRO A 201 0.22 -16.00 -13.76
N ASP A 202 0.36 -17.32 -13.70
CA ASP A 202 0.29 -18.13 -12.48
C ASP A 202 -1.03 -17.95 -11.70
N THR A 203 -2.14 -17.76 -12.41
CA THR A 203 -3.46 -17.54 -11.81
C THR A 203 -4.48 -18.59 -12.23
N PRO A 204 -5.60 -18.73 -11.46
CA PRO A 204 -6.68 -19.64 -11.82
C PRO A 204 -7.25 -19.39 -13.23
N ALA A 205 -7.33 -18.14 -13.66
CA ALA A 205 -7.83 -17.79 -14.98
C ALA A 205 -6.93 -18.32 -16.11
N GLU A 206 -5.61 -18.22 -15.95
CA GLU A 206 -4.66 -18.79 -16.90
C GLU A 206 -4.75 -20.31 -16.94
N SER A 207 -4.70 -20.95 -15.74
CA SER A 207 -4.79 -22.42 -15.62
C SER A 207 -6.10 -22.98 -16.17
N ALA A 208 -7.18 -22.22 -16.09
CA ALA A 208 -8.49 -22.57 -16.63
C ALA A 208 -8.65 -22.24 -18.14
N GLY A 209 -7.60 -21.71 -18.78
CA GLY A 209 -7.59 -21.45 -20.22
C GLY A 209 -8.41 -20.23 -20.65
N LEU A 210 -8.66 -19.26 -19.77
CA LEU A 210 -9.23 -17.97 -20.17
C LEU A 210 -8.24 -17.22 -21.06
N ALA A 211 -8.76 -16.47 -22.03
CA ALA A 211 -7.96 -15.78 -23.02
C ALA A 211 -8.35 -14.30 -23.15
N LYS A 212 -7.38 -13.49 -23.57
CA LYS A 212 -7.67 -12.11 -23.98
C LYS A 212 -8.68 -12.10 -25.11
N GLY A 213 -9.71 -11.26 -25.00
CA GLY A 213 -10.81 -11.18 -25.94
C GLY A 213 -12.07 -11.96 -25.51
N ASP A 214 -11.99 -12.83 -24.51
CA ASP A 214 -13.16 -13.48 -23.93
C ASP A 214 -14.11 -12.43 -23.32
N ARG A 215 -15.43 -12.64 -23.51
CA ARG A 215 -16.51 -11.80 -22.92
C ARG A 215 -17.25 -12.62 -21.88
N LEU A 216 -17.19 -12.20 -20.62
CA LEU A 216 -17.92 -12.88 -19.56
C LEU A 216 -19.41 -12.53 -19.61
N THR A 217 -20.27 -13.53 -19.66
CA THR A 217 -21.73 -13.34 -19.68
C THR A 217 -22.37 -13.63 -18.33
N HIS A 218 -21.89 -14.67 -17.62
CA HIS A 218 -22.38 -15.04 -16.28
C HIS A 218 -21.22 -15.41 -15.35
N ALA A 219 -21.46 -15.26 -14.06
CA ALA A 219 -20.62 -15.79 -13.00
C ALA A 219 -21.51 -16.43 -11.92
N ASP A 220 -21.29 -17.70 -11.60
CA ASP A 220 -22.13 -18.52 -10.71
C ASP A 220 -23.62 -18.43 -11.08
N GLY A 221 -23.95 -18.44 -12.38
CA GLY A 221 -25.29 -18.29 -12.91
C GLY A 221 -25.87 -16.87 -12.92
N VAL A 222 -25.17 -15.89 -12.32
CA VAL A 222 -25.61 -14.48 -12.27
C VAL A 222 -25.23 -13.77 -13.57
N PRO A 223 -26.19 -13.16 -14.32
CA PRO A 223 -25.87 -12.37 -15.51
C PRO A 223 -24.99 -11.17 -15.17
N LEU A 224 -23.95 -10.92 -15.97
CA LEU A 224 -23.04 -9.79 -15.80
C LEU A 224 -23.38 -8.59 -16.69
N LYS A 225 -24.33 -8.76 -17.61
CA LYS A 225 -24.76 -7.69 -18.52
C LYS A 225 -25.40 -6.53 -17.76
N GLY A 226 -24.96 -5.30 -18.06
CA GLY A 226 -25.50 -4.09 -17.45
C GLY A 226 -24.96 -3.77 -16.05
N LEU A 227 -24.21 -4.68 -15.43
CA LEU A 227 -23.59 -4.44 -14.13
C LEU A 227 -22.41 -3.47 -14.26
N ASN A 228 -22.24 -2.61 -13.25
CA ASN A 228 -21.09 -1.73 -13.20
C ASN A 228 -19.81 -2.48 -12.73
N ARG A 229 -18.66 -1.82 -12.86
CA ARG A 229 -17.36 -2.43 -12.56
C ARG A 229 -17.21 -2.88 -11.09
N LYS A 230 -17.86 -2.19 -10.14
CA LYS A 230 -17.81 -2.54 -8.71
C LYS A 230 -18.60 -3.82 -8.45
N GLU A 231 -19.78 -3.92 -9.01
CA GLU A 231 -20.66 -5.10 -8.90
C GLU A 231 -20.00 -6.33 -9.50
N ILE A 232 -19.50 -6.25 -10.73
CA ILE A 232 -18.78 -7.35 -11.38
C ILE A 232 -17.55 -7.76 -10.56
N SER A 233 -16.76 -6.79 -10.07
CA SER A 233 -15.59 -7.10 -9.26
C SER A 233 -15.95 -7.79 -7.95
N ASN A 234 -17.07 -7.43 -7.33
CA ASN A 234 -17.54 -8.09 -6.10
C ASN A 234 -17.97 -9.54 -6.35
N ILE A 235 -18.60 -9.85 -7.49
CA ILE A 235 -18.98 -11.21 -7.88
C ILE A 235 -17.74 -12.07 -8.18
N LEU A 236 -16.79 -11.53 -8.94
CA LEU A 236 -15.57 -12.25 -9.33
C LEU A 236 -14.61 -12.48 -8.16
N ARG A 237 -14.59 -11.57 -7.17
CA ARG A 237 -13.82 -11.72 -5.95
C ARG A 237 -14.55 -12.56 -4.91
N GLY A 238 -13.81 -13.10 -3.96
CA GLY A 238 -14.36 -13.87 -2.85
C GLY A 238 -13.24 -14.48 -2.01
N PRO A 239 -13.56 -15.25 -0.96
CA PRO A 239 -12.55 -15.96 -0.19
C PRO A 239 -11.69 -16.86 -1.10
N THR A 240 -10.40 -16.98 -0.78
CA THR A 240 -9.50 -17.91 -1.47
C THR A 240 -10.01 -19.35 -1.32
N TYR A 241 -9.72 -20.17 -2.33
CA TYR A 241 -10.16 -21.57 -2.42
C TYR A 241 -11.67 -21.80 -2.61
N THR A 242 -12.49 -20.74 -2.70
CA THR A 242 -13.91 -20.89 -3.09
C THR A 242 -14.03 -21.06 -4.60
N ARG A 243 -14.93 -21.96 -5.02
CA ARG A 243 -15.23 -22.18 -6.44
C ARG A 243 -15.96 -20.99 -7.04
N ILE A 244 -15.69 -20.71 -8.30
CA ILE A 244 -16.47 -19.84 -9.19
C ILE A 244 -16.61 -20.52 -10.55
N GLU A 245 -17.79 -20.37 -11.15
CA GLU A 245 -18.08 -20.85 -12.49
C GLU A 245 -18.39 -19.65 -13.40
N LEU A 246 -17.71 -19.56 -14.53
CA LEU A 246 -17.88 -18.47 -15.49
C LEU A 246 -18.43 -19.00 -16.80
N THR A 247 -19.44 -18.34 -17.34
CA THR A 247 -19.87 -18.52 -18.73
C THR A 247 -19.37 -17.35 -19.56
N LEU A 248 -18.79 -17.65 -20.71
CA LEU A 248 -18.15 -16.65 -21.58
C LEU A 248 -18.40 -16.93 -23.06
N MET A 249 -18.28 -15.89 -23.86
CA MET A 249 -18.23 -15.96 -25.34
C MET A 249 -16.80 -15.68 -25.78
N ARG A 250 -16.23 -16.58 -26.56
CA ARG A 250 -14.89 -16.44 -27.14
C ARG A 250 -14.99 -16.08 -28.62
N PRO A 251 -14.20 -15.11 -29.12
CA PRO A 251 -14.15 -14.83 -30.56
C PRO A 251 -13.83 -16.08 -31.36
N GLY A 252 -14.62 -16.35 -32.40
CA GLY A 252 -14.47 -17.53 -33.26
C GLY A 252 -15.16 -18.80 -32.78
N THR A 253 -15.88 -18.77 -31.63
CA THR A 253 -16.75 -19.88 -31.20
C THR A 253 -18.22 -19.50 -31.36
N SER A 254 -19.04 -20.45 -31.77
CA SER A 254 -20.51 -20.27 -31.94
C SER A 254 -21.32 -20.56 -30.65
N ALA A 255 -20.72 -21.27 -29.70
CA ALA A 255 -21.38 -21.65 -28.45
C ALA A 255 -20.68 -21.01 -27.24
N PRO A 256 -21.42 -20.68 -26.16
CA PRO A 256 -20.84 -20.27 -24.91
C PRO A 256 -19.92 -21.35 -24.32
N LEU A 257 -18.84 -20.93 -23.70
CA LEU A 257 -17.93 -21.79 -22.93
C LEU A 257 -18.20 -21.62 -21.45
N THR A 258 -18.25 -22.72 -20.70
CA THR A 258 -18.33 -22.71 -19.24
C THR A 258 -17.04 -23.21 -18.66
N VAL A 259 -16.47 -22.43 -17.74
CA VAL A 259 -15.17 -22.71 -17.10
C VAL A 259 -15.32 -22.55 -15.59
N ALA A 260 -14.92 -23.56 -14.84
CA ALA A 260 -14.94 -23.53 -13.38
C ALA A 260 -13.51 -23.53 -12.83
N MET A 261 -13.29 -22.73 -11.77
CA MET A 261 -11.99 -22.63 -11.10
C MET A 261 -12.17 -22.26 -9.63
N ASN A 262 -11.13 -22.44 -8.84
CA ASN A 262 -11.09 -21.93 -7.47
C ASN A 262 -10.43 -20.56 -7.44
N ARG A 263 -10.97 -19.62 -6.65
CA ARG A 263 -10.32 -18.33 -6.41
C ARG A 263 -8.98 -18.55 -5.70
N ALA A 264 -7.95 -17.84 -6.12
CA ALA A 264 -6.65 -17.81 -5.48
C ALA A 264 -6.35 -16.41 -4.91
N HIS A 265 -5.27 -16.29 -4.18
CA HIS A 265 -4.78 -15.01 -3.71
C HIS A 265 -4.10 -14.27 -4.87
N ILE A 266 -4.67 -13.14 -5.29
CA ILE A 266 -4.20 -12.35 -6.44
C ILE A 266 -3.53 -11.08 -5.93
N PHE A 267 -2.28 -10.87 -6.32
CA PHE A 267 -1.55 -9.63 -6.07
C PHE A 267 -1.60 -8.70 -7.29
N PRO A 268 -1.83 -7.40 -7.11
CA PRO A 268 -1.63 -6.43 -8.17
C PRO A 268 -0.18 -6.45 -8.69
N VAL A 269 -0.01 -6.45 -9.99
CA VAL A 269 1.32 -6.48 -10.62
C VAL A 269 2.08 -5.20 -10.33
N THR A 270 3.18 -5.29 -9.59
CA THR A 270 4.05 -4.17 -9.23
C THR A 270 5.35 -4.13 -10.03
N ILE A 271 5.73 -5.23 -10.66
CA ILE A 271 6.98 -5.41 -11.41
C ILE A 271 6.69 -5.60 -12.89
N THR A 272 7.38 -4.85 -13.73
CA THR A 272 7.45 -5.12 -15.17
C THR A 272 8.91 -5.19 -15.61
N GLN A 273 9.23 -6.08 -16.56
CA GLN A 273 10.58 -6.32 -17.04
C GLN A 273 10.67 -6.07 -18.54
N ASN A 274 11.80 -5.54 -18.96
CA ASN A 274 12.25 -5.50 -20.35
C ASN A 274 13.74 -5.88 -20.41
N ILE A 275 14.18 -6.50 -21.48
CA ILE A 275 15.59 -6.84 -21.73
C ILE A 275 16.01 -6.18 -23.04
N THR A 276 17.11 -5.45 -23.00
CA THR A 276 17.66 -4.78 -24.19
C THR A 276 19.18 -4.88 -24.16
N ASP A 277 19.79 -5.44 -25.19
CA ASP A 277 21.25 -5.56 -25.37
C ASP A 277 21.98 -6.24 -24.20
N GLY A 278 21.34 -7.23 -23.55
CA GLY A 278 21.87 -7.93 -22.36
C GLY A 278 21.67 -7.15 -21.05
N ILE A 279 21.03 -6.00 -21.07
CA ILE A 279 20.70 -5.22 -19.87
C ILE A 279 19.26 -5.54 -19.46
N VAL A 280 19.10 -5.96 -18.21
CA VAL A 280 17.80 -6.24 -17.58
C VAL A 280 17.25 -4.94 -17.01
N ILE A 281 16.10 -4.49 -17.47
CA ILE A 281 15.43 -3.27 -17.00
C ILE A 281 14.18 -3.68 -16.25
N ILE A 282 14.13 -3.44 -14.95
CA ILE A 282 12.99 -3.76 -14.10
C ILE A 282 12.38 -2.47 -13.57
N LYS A 283 11.13 -2.23 -13.93
CA LYS A 283 10.30 -1.14 -13.38
C LYS A 283 9.55 -1.65 -12.16
N VAL A 284 9.77 -1.02 -11.02
CA VAL A 284 8.99 -1.24 -9.79
C VAL A 284 8.00 -0.10 -9.61
N LYS A 285 6.70 -0.37 -9.74
CA LYS A 285 5.64 0.65 -9.69
C LYS A 285 5.24 1.00 -8.26
N SER A 286 5.29 0.04 -7.34
CA SER A 286 4.99 0.18 -5.92
C SER A 286 5.46 -1.07 -5.18
N PHE A 287 5.33 -1.08 -3.83
CA PHE A 287 5.71 -2.23 -3.00
C PHE A 287 4.50 -2.83 -2.30
N ASN A 288 4.03 -4.01 -2.74
CA ASN A 288 3.01 -4.83 -2.09
C ASN A 288 3.64 -6.14 -1.58
N GLN A 289 2.85 -7.04 -0.97
CA GLN A 289 3.36 -8.28 -0.36
C GLN A 289 4.12 -9.20 -1.33
N ASP A 290 3.91 -9.06 -2.64
CA ASP A 290 4.49 -9.92 -3.67
C ASP A 290 5.73 -9.33 -4.37
N THR A 291 6.03 -8.06 -4.16
CA THR A 291 7.03 -7.34 -4.98
C THR A 291 8.41 -7.96 -4.95
N ALA A 292 8.90 -8.37 -3.78
CA ALA A 292 10.25 -8.97 -3.68
C ALA A 292 10.31 -10.36 -4.32
N ARG A 293 9.26 -11.19 -4.19
CA ARG A 293 9.16 -12.49 -4.86
C ARG A 293 9.18 -12.31 -6.37
N SER A 294 8.29 -11.45 -6.89
CA SER A 294 8.23 -11.15 -8.32
C SER A 294 9.55 -10.59 -8.87
N LEU A 295 10.29 -9.79 -8.10
CA LEU A 295 11.62 -9.32 -8.50
C LEU A 295 12.62 -10.46 -8.61
N ALA A 296 12.69 -11.32 -7.59
CA ALA A 296 13.60 -12.46 -7.56
C ALA A 296 13.36 -13.39 -8.76
N GLU A 297 12.11 -13.80 -8.99
CA GLU A 297 11.72 -14.64 -10.13
C GLU A 297 12.15 -14.05 -11.49
N LYS A 298 11.92 -12.75 -11.68
CA LYS A 298 12.32 -12.08 -12.92
C LYS A 298 13.83 -11.99 -13.10
N LEU A 299 14.60 -11.77 -12.04
CA LEU A 299 16.06 -11.77 -12.10
C LEU A 299 16.61 -13.17 -12.40
N GLU A 300 16.07 -14.21 -11.75
CA GLU A 300 16.45 -15.59 -12.01
C GLU A 300 16.12 -16.02 -13.44
N MET A 301 14.92 -15.71 -13.94
CA MET A 301 14.53 -15.96 -15.32
C MET A 301 15.42 -15.23 -16.33
N ALA A 302 15.77 -13.97 -16.04
CA ALA A 302 16.69 -13.21 -16.89
C ALA A 302 18.09 -13.84 -16.91
N ARG A 303 18.60 -14.28 -15.76
CA ARG A 303 19.88 -14.99 -15.67
C ARG A 303 19.88 -16.31 -16.44
N LEU A 304 18.80 -17.08 -16.31
CA LEU A 304 18.65 -18.34 -17.08
C LEU A 304 18.59 -18.10 -18.59
N SER A 305 17.91 -17.03 -19.04
CA SER A 305 17.76 -16.74 -20.47
C SER A 305 18.98 -16.11 -21.10
N LEU A 306 19.71 -15.27 -20.37
CA LEU A 306 20.86 -14.50 -20.91
C LEU A 306 22.20 -15.18 -20.62
N GLY A 307 22.30 -15.98 -19.57
CA GLY A 307 23.58 -16.56 -19.13
C GLY A 307 24.64 -15.48 -18.93
N ASP A 308 25.81 -15.67 -19.56
CA ASP A 308 26.94 -14.74 -19.49
C ASP A 308 26.75 -13.49 -20.36
N SER A 309 25.70 -13.44 -21.19
CA SER A 309 25.34 -12.24 -21.96
C SER A 309 24.64 -11.17 -21.11
N MET A 310 24.29 -11.48 -19.85
CA MET A 310 23.74 -10.50 -18.93
C MET A 310 24.82 -9.50 -18.51
N LYS A 311 24.63 -8.22 -18.83
CA LYS A 311 25.61 -7.14 -18.60
C LYS A 311 25.35 -6.34 -17.32
N GLY A 312 24.10 -6.29 -16.86
CA GLY A 312 23.74 -5.51 -15.66
C GLY A 312 22.24 -5.33 -15.49
N LEU A 313 21.88 -4.64 -14.41
CA LEU A 313 20.51 -4.37 -13.99
C LEU A 313 20.23 -2.88 -13.93
N VAL A 314 19.12 -2.44 -14.49
CA VAL A 314 18.51 -1.13 -14.24
C VAL A 314 17.25 -1.34 -13.42
N LEU A 315 17.23 -0.82 -12.20
CA LEU A 315 16.07 -0.80 -11.33
C LEU A 315 15.38 0.57 -11.42
N ASP A 316 14.28 0.65 -12.17
CA ASP A 316 13.54 1.90 -12.38
C ASP A 316 12.49 2.12 -11.30
N LEU A 317 12.78 3.04 -10.37
CA LEU A 317 11.90 3.47 -9.28
C LEU A 317 11.22 4.82 -9.57
N ARG A 318 11.40 5.40 -10.75
CA ARG A 318 10.76 6.68 -11.10
C ARG A 318 9.24 6.55 -11.06
N GLY A 319 8.58 7.51 -10.44
CA GLY A 319 7.12 7.51 -10.25
C GLY A 319 6.60 6.53 -9.21
N ASN A 320 7.47 5.87 -8.44
CA ASN A 320 7.09 4.89 -7.41
C ASN A 320 6.81 5.61 -6.08
N PRO A 321 5.55 5.68 -5.59
CA PRO A 321 5.21 6.38 -4.34
C PRO A 321 5.58 5.60 -3.06
N GLY A 322 6.19 4.42 -3.20
CA GLY A 322 6.53 3.53 -2.08
C GLY A 322 5.56 2.36 -1.93
N GLY A 323 5.28 2.00 -0.71
CA GLY A 323 4.46 0.88 -0.30
C GLY A 323 4.97 0.23 0.98
N LEU A 324 4.93 -1.09 1.07
CA LEU A 324 5.31 -1.84 2.27
C LEU A 324 6.82 -1.76 2.55
N LEU A 325 7.19 -1.24 3.72
CA LEU A 325 8.57 -1.14 4.19
C LEU A 325 9.29 -2.49 4.15
N LYS A 326 8.66 -3.55 4.67
CA LYS A 326 9.25 -4.90 4.67
C LYS A 326 9.56 -5.41 3.25
N GLN A 327 8.82 -4.97 2.24
CA GLN A 327 9.08 -5.35 0.86
C GLN A 327 10.26 -4.58 0.27
N SER A 328 10.43 -3.30 0.60
CA SER A 328 11.65 -2.56 0.18
C SER A 328 12.91 -3.13 0.83
N VAL A 329 12.83 -3.53 2.10
CA VAL A 329 13.93 -4.24 2.77
C VAL A 329 14.27 -5.53 2.02
N LYS A 330 13.28 -6.40 1.74
CA LYS A 330 13.50 -7.64 0.98
C LYS A 330 14.06 -7.38 -0.42
N VAL A 331 13.57 -6.35 -1.12
CA VAL A 331 14.09 -5.97 -2.45
C VAL A 331 15.55 -5.52 -2.36
N SER A 332 15.93 -4.75 -1.33
CA SER A 332 17.33 -4.37 -1.11
C SER A 332 18.20 -5.58 -0.76
N ASP A 333 17.68 -6.51 0.05
CA ASP A 333 18.35 -7.74 0.45
C ASP A 333 18.64 -8.68 -0.72
N LEU A 334 17.80 -8.70 -1.76
CA LEU A 334 18.05 -9.44 -3.00
C LEU A 334 19.27 -8.92 -3.80
N LEU A 335 19.78 -7.73 -3.48
CA LEU A 335 20.87 -7.07 -4.21
C LEU A 335 22.06 -6.73 -3.29
N LEU A 336 21.96 -7.01 -1.99
CA LEU A 336 22.98 -6.78 -0.98
C LEU A 336 23.35 -8.08 -0.27
N THR A 337 24.62 -8.34 -0.07
CA THR A 337 25.11 -9.53 0.62
C THR A 337 25.25 -9.31 2.14
N GLN A 338 25.43 -8.08 2.59
CA GLN A 338 25.65 -7.73 4.00
C GLN A 338 25.41 -6.26 4.28
N GLY A 339 25.31 -5.93 5.56
CA GLY A 339 25.27 -4.58 6.10
C GLY A 339 23.85 -4.03 6.24
N GLN A 340 23.74 -2.90 6.92
CA GLN A 340 22.47 -2.27 7.23
C GLN A 340 21.76 -1.79 5.95
N ILE A 341 20.47 -2.08 5.84
CA ILE A 341 19.58 -1.61 4.78
C ILE A 341 18.91 -0.31 5.22
N ILE A 342 18.29 -0.30 6.39
CA ILE A 342 17.57 0.85 6.96
C ILE A 342 17.36 0.63 8.45
N SER A 343 17.18 1.71 9.21
CA SER A 343 16.61 1.62 10.56
C SER A 343 15.42 2.56 10.71
N THR A 344 14.56 2.26 11.69
CA THR A 344 13.41 3.09 12.06
C THR A 344 13.55 3.55 13.50
N ARG A 345 13.17 4.80 13.78
CA ARG A 345 13.20 5.40 15.12
C ARG A 345 11.89 6.11 15.39
N GLY A 346 11.21 5.72 16.45
CA GLY A 346 9.99 6.34 16.93
C GLY A 346 9.85 6.21 18.43
N ARG A 347 8.73 6.69 18.98
CA ARG A 347 8.45 6.71 20.41
C ARG A 347 8.03 5.34 20.95
N HIS A 348 7.18 4.64 20.20
CA HIS A 348 6.70 3.31 20.60
C HIS A 348 7.79 2.25 20.35
N ALA A 349 7.98 1.31 21.28
CA ALA A 349 9.03 0.28 21.18
C ALA A 349 8.95 -0.53 19.87
N ASP A 350 7.75 -0.92 19.47
CA ASP A 350 7.52 -1.67 18.22
C ASP A 350 7.81 -0.86 16.94
N SER A 351 8.11 0.44 17.06
CA SER A 351 8.48 1.29 15.93
C SER A 351 9.98 1.36 15.68
N ILE A 352 10.79 0.76 16.57
CA ILE A 352 12.26 0.79 16.50
C ILE A 352 12.75 -0.52 15.89
N HIS A 353 13.32 -0.44 14.68
CA HIS A 353 13.82 -1.60 13.98
C HIS A 353 15.18 -1.31 13.33
N TYR A 354 15.99 -2.36 13.21
CA TYR A 354 17.20 -2.39 12.42
C TYR A 354 17.09 -3.52 11.39
N TYR A 355 17.24 -3.17 10.12
CA TYR A 355 17.18 -4.13 9.03
C TYR A 355 18.55 -4.25 8.38
N GLU A 356 19.04 -5.47 8.29
CA GLU A 356 20.32 -5.81 7.70
C GLU A 356 20.14 -6.77 6.53
N ALA A 357 21.08 -6.73 5.59
CA ALA A 357 21.15 -7.66 4.48
C ALA A 357 21.91 -8.91 4.92
N GLY A 358 21.41 -10.06 4.51
CA GLY A 358 22.01 -11.37 4.74
C GLY A 358 21.76 -12.31 3.56
N GLY A 359 21.23 -11.76 2.46
CA GLY A 359 20.83 -12.50 1.29
C GLY A 359 21.95 -12.77 0.28
N ARG A 360 21.52 -13.17 -0.91
CA ARG A 360 22.39 -13.33 -2.08
C ARG A 360 22.16 -12.19 -3.04
N ASP A 361 23.25 -11.66 -3.63
CA ASP A 361 23.16 -10.70 -4.71
C ASP A 361 22.68 -11.39 -6.00
N LEU A 362 21.39 -11.27 -6.32
CA LEU A 362 20.77 -11.83 -7.54
C LEU A 362 21.17 -11.09 -8.82
N ALA A 363 21.91 -10.00 -8.73
CA ALA A 363 22.58 -9.40 -9.87
C ALA A 363 24.01 -9.94 -10.06
N TYR A 364 24.45 -10.90 -9.23
CA TYR A 364 25.71 -11.66 -9.37
C TYR A 364 26.94 -10.77 -9.49
N GLY A 365 27.01 -9.66 -8.78
CA GLY A 365 28.11 -8.68 -8.85
C GLY A 365 28.10 -7.80 -10.12
N LEU A 366 27.18 -8.02 -11.05
CA LEU A 366 27.05 -7.19 -12.23
C LEU A 366 26.67 -5.73 -11.88
N PRO A 367 26.96 -4.76 -12.77
CA PRO A 367 26.57 -3.37 -12.57
C PRO A 367 25.08 -3.21 -12.28
N VAL A 368 24.75 -2.45 -11.24
CA VAL A 368 23.37 -2.07 -10.88
C VAL A 368 23.22 -0.56 -10.95
N VAL A 369 22.20 -0.11 -11.65
CA VAL A 369 21.81 1.30 -11.71
C VAL A 369 20.39 1.45 -11.19
N VAL A 370 20.17 2.43 -10.31
CA VAL A 370 18.84 2.77 -9.80
C VAL A 370 18.39 4.11 -10.38
N LEU A 371 17.19 4.15 -10.95
CA LEU A 371 16.61 5.39 -11.47
C LEU A 371 15.58 5.93 -10.49
N VAL A 372 15.69 7.22 -10.13
CA VAL A 372 14.77 7.92 -9.21
C VAL A 372 14.32 9.25 -9.79
N ASP A 373 13.15 9.71 -9.36
CA ASP A 373 12.62 11.03 -9.68
C ASP A 373 11.87 11.66 -8.49
N GLY A 374 11.31 12.85 -8.66
CA GLY A 374 10.58 13.57 -7.62
C GLY A 374 9.33 12.86 -7.08
N LYS A 375 8.87 11.80 -7.72
CA LYS A 375 7.75 10.95 -7.25
C LYS A 375 8.23 9.65 -6.59
N SER A 376 9.53 9.35 -6.64
CA SER A 376 10.11 8.23 -5.89
C SER A 376 10.06 8.53 -4.40
N ALA A 377 9.28 7.78 -3.62
CA ALA A 377 9.00 8.11 -2.22
C ALA A 377 9.04 6.89 -1.28
N SER A 378 9.36 7.12 0.01
CA SER A 378 9.22 6.12 1.08
C SER A 378 9.97 4.81 0.79
N ALA A 379 9.29 3.68 0.57
CA ALA A 379 9.91 2.37 0.26
C ALA A 379 10.86 2.44 -0.96
N ALA A 380 10.57 3.27 -1.97
CA ALA A 380 11.48 3.48 -3.10
C ALA A 380 12.77 4.22 -2.68
N GLU A 381 12.65 5.15 -1.72
CA GLU A 381 13.80 5.86 -1.16
C GLU A 381 14.67 4.94 -0.30
N ILE A 382 14.05 3.99 0.42
CA ILE A 382 14.77 2.95 1.18
C ILE A 382 15.68 2.15 0.24
N VAL A 383 15.15 1.64 -0.86
CA VAL A 383 15.93 0.85 -1.83
C VAL A 383 17.06 1.68 -2.43
N ALA A 384 16.75 2.91 -2.88
CA ALA A 384 17.75 3.78 -3.48
C ALA A 384 18.86 4.17 -2.50
N ALA A 385 18.50 4.56 -1.27
CA ALA A 385 19.46 4.91 -0.23
C ALA A 385 20.32 3.71 0.20
N ALA A 386 19.71 2.55 0.44
CA ALA A 386 20.43 1.36 0.85
C ALA A 386 21.46 0.92 -0.20
N LEU A 387 21.06 0.83 -1.47
CA LEU A 387 21.97 0.43 -2.54
C LEU A 387 23.05 1.47 -2.82
N GLN A 388 22.76 2.75 -2.67
CA GLN A 388 23.73 3.83 -2.83
C GLN A 388 24.72 3.88 -1.65
N ASP A 389 24.22 3.79 -0.41
CA ASP A 389 25.04 3.87 0.79
C ASP A 389 25.88 2.60 1.03
N ARG A 390 25.58 1.51 0.36
CA ARG A 390 26.37 0.26 0.38
C ARG A 390 27.23 0.09 -0.88
N ASP A 391 27.43 1.16 -1.65
CA ASP A 391 28.24 1.16 -2.88
C ASP A 391 27.88 0.02 -3.85
N ARG A 392 26.59 -0.39 -3.82
CA ARG A 392 26.09 -1.48 -4.69
C ARG A 392 25.54 -0.97 -6.01
N ALA A 393 25.03 0.26 -6.03
CA ALA A 393 24.41 0.82 -7.23
C ALA A 393 24.72 2.29 -7.44
N VAL A 394 24.80 2.70 -8.72
CA VAL A 394 24.81 4.11 -9.11
C VAL A 394 23.37 4.61 -9.19
N VAL A 395 23.00 5.58 -8.36
CA VAL A 395 21.68 6.23 -8.41
C VAL A 395 21.74 7.39 -9.39
N ILE A 396 20.78 7.42 -10.32
CA ILE A 396 20.66 8.42 -11.41
C ILE A 396 19.28 9.04 -11.39
N GLY A 397 19.19 10.33 -11.64
CA GLY A 397 17.89 11.01 -11.78
C GLY A 397 17.85 12.37 -11.13
N THR A 398 16.73 12.68 -10.51
CA THR A 398 16.53 13.91 -9.72
C THR A 398 16.33 13.54 -8.24
N SER A 399 16.47 14.50 -7.32
CA SER A 399 16.22 14.21 -5.91
C SER A 399 14.83 13.62 -5.73
N SER A 400 14.72 12.59 -4.88
CA SER A 400 13.47 11.92 -4.58
C SER A 400 12.53 12.80 -3.75
N PHE A 401 11.35 12.30 -3.42
CA PHE A 401 10.29 13.06 -2.75
C PHE A 401 10.69 13.54 -1.35
N GLY A 402 11.32 12.70 -0.55
CA GLY A 402 11.69 13.02 0.83
C GLY A 402 10.65 12.56 1.86
N LYS A 403 9.96 11.43 1.64
CA LYS A 403 9.06 10.84 2.62
C LYS A 403 9.82 9.92 3.57
N GLY A 404 10.47 10.49 4.56
CA GLY A 404 11.25 9.75 5.56
C GLY A 404 10.46 9.36 6.81
N SER A 405 9.14 9.44 6.80
CA SER A 405 8.26 8.93 7.87
C SER A 405 7.71 7.55 7.53
N VAL A 406 7.54 6.71 8.56
CA VAL A 406 6.90 5.40 8.47
C VAL A 406 5.52 5.49 9.10
N GLN A 407 4.53 4.94 8.41
CA GLN A 407 3.18 4.84 8.94
C GLN A 407 2.90 3.41 9.40
N THR A 408 2.22 3.31 10.54
CA THR A 408 1.49 2.10 10.94
C THR A 408 0.04 2.20 10.51
N VAL A 409 -0.62 1.05 10.40
CA VAL A 409 -2.05 0.98 10.06
C VAL A 409 -2.79 0.39 11.25
N LEU A 410 -3.72 1.15 11.79
CA LEU A 410 -4.61 0.75 12.88
C LEU A 410 -5.95 0.35 12.26
N ARG A 411 -6.37 -0.90 12.45
CA ARG A 411 -7.70 -1.35 12.04
C ARG A 411 -8.71 -1.00 13.12
N LEU A 412 -9.82 -0.42 12.71
CA LEU A 412 -10.90 0.00 13.59
C LEU A 412 -12.08 -1.00 13.59
N PRO A 413 -12.93 -1.00 14.62
CA PRO A 413 -14.09 -1.91 14.73
C PRO A 413 -15.12 -1.76 13.61
N ASN A 414 -15.18 -0.60 12.93
CA ASN A 414 -16.03 -0.35 11.76
C ASN A 414 -15.41 -0.80 10.42
N ASP A 415 -14.36 -1.66 10.43
CA ASP A 415 -13.55 -2.04 9.27
C ASP A 415 -12.79 -0.89 8.58
N GLY A 416 -12.86 0.32 9.10
CA GLY A 416 -12.01 1.45 8.71
C GLY A 416 -10.55 1.24 9.16
N GLU A 417 -9.67 2.12 8.68
CA GLU A 417 -8.24 2.13 9.03
C GLU A 417 -7.74 3.55 9.29
N ILE A 418 -6.97 3.73 10.37
CA ILE A 418 -6.13 4.92 10.54
C ILE A 418 -4.71 4.57 10.10
N THR A 419 -4.21 5.29 9.09
CA THR A 419 -2.79 5.31 8.75
C THR A 419 -2.15 6.39 9.60
N LEU A 420 -1.17 6.05 10.44
CA LEU A 420 -0.61 6.93 11.47
C LEU A 420 0.91 6.97 11.40
N THR A 421 1.51 8.14 11.38
CA THR A 421 2.97 8.30 11.46
C THR A 421 3.47 7.90 12.84
N TRP A 422 4.37 6.90 12.91
CA TRP A 422 4.87 6.38 14.18
C TRP A 422 6.39 6.30 14.31
N SER A 423 7.15 6.44 13.20
CA SER A 423 8.61 6.47 13.22
C SER A 423 9.21 7.20 12.02
N ARG A 424 10.49 7.47 12.09
CA ARG A 424 11.30 8.05 11.01
C ARG A 424 12.29 7.04 10.47
N LEU A 425 12.55 7.11 9.17
CA LEU A 425 13.55 6.31 8.47
C LEU A 425 14.93 6.94 8.63
N VAL A 426 15.92 6.10 8.92
CA VAL A 426 17.34 6.49 9.01
C VAL A 426 18.13 5.61 8.05
N ALA A 427 18.76 6.22 7.07
CA ALA A 427 19.59 5.56 6.06
C ALA A 427 20.83 4.89 6.68
N PRO A 428 21.52 3.97 5.97
CA PRO A 428 22.74 3.34 6.47
C PRO A 428 23.84 4.34 6.86
N SER A 429 23.98 5.45 6.16
CA SER A 429 24.90 6.55 6.48
C SER A 429 24.46 7.43 7.65
N GLY A 430 23.32 7.14 8.30
CA GLY A 430 22.84 7.82 9.51
C GLY A 430 21.97 9.05 9.26
N TYR A 431 21.79 9.53 8.02
CA TYR A 431 20.92 10.67 7.75
C TYR A 431 19.45 10.28 7.66
N THR A 432 18.56 11.24 7.92
CA THR A 432 17.12 11.11 7.73
C THR A 432 16.71 11.80 6.44
N PHE A 433 16.05 11.07 5.53
CA PHE A 433 15.63 11.67 4.27
C PHE A 433 14.24 12.34 4.31
N HIS A 434 13.62 12.46 5.49
CA HIS A 434 12.38 13.22 5.65
C HIS A 434 12.57 14.68 5.22
N GLY A 435 11.82 15.16 4.23
CA GLY A 435 11.94 16.50 3.64
C GLY A 435 13.23 16.74 2.82
N LEU A 436 14.23 15.84 2.86
CA LEU A 436 15.48 15.95 2.10
C LEU A 436 15.47 15.04 0.86
N GLY A 437 15.02 13.80 1.01
CA GLY A 437 15.04 12.79 -0.05
C GLY A 437 16.41 12.10 -0.19
N VAL A 438 16.51 11.31 -1.25
CA VAL A 438 17.75 10.68 -1.73
C VAL A 438 18.30 11.52 -2.87
N ARG A 439 19.56 11.96 -2.77
CA ARG A 439 20.25 12.65 -3.85
C ARG A 439 20.93 11.63 -4.77
N PRO A 440 20.62 11.61 -6.07
CA PRO A 440 21.34 10.73 -6.98
C PRO A 440 22.81 11.15 -7.14
N ALA A 441 23.69 10.16 -7.32
CA ALA A 441 25.09 10.40 -7.63
C ALA A 441 25.24 11.15 -8.98
N ILE A 442 24.39 10.81 -9.94
CA ILE A 442 24.32 11.52 -11.23
C ILE A 442 22.97 12.26 -11.30
N CYS A 443 23.03 13.56 -11.02
CA CYS A 443 21.86 14.43 -11.08
C CYS A 443 21.56 14.85 -12.53
N THR A 444 20.30 14.63 -12.96
CA THR A 444 19.81 15.00 -14.30
C THR A 444 18.86 16.19 -14.28
N SER A 445 18.63 16.83 -13.12
CA SER A 445 17.78 18.00 -13.00
C SER A 445 18.22 19.12 -13.97
N ASN A 446 17.22 19.81 -14.54
CA ASN A 446 17.42 20.91 -15.48
C ASN A 446 18.14 20.53 -16.79
N ALA A 447 18.38 19.23 -17.08
CA ALA A 447 18.88 18.83 -18.38
C ALA A 447 17.82 19.09 -19.46
N LYS A 448 18.18 19.82 -20.52
CA LYS A 448 17.29 20.04 -21.68
C LYS A 448 17.24 18.77 -22.55
N ASP A 449 16.06 18.41 -23.04
CA ASP A 449 15.69 17.06 -23.45
C ASP A 449 16.22 16.54 -24.81
N ASN A 450 16.91 17.32 -25.65
CA ASN A 450 16.96 17.01 -27.08
C ASN A 450 18.32 16.70 -27.72
N ALA A 451 19.35 16.29 -26.98
CA ALA A 451 20.61 15.92 -27.62
C ALA A 451 20.99 14.44 -27.37
N GLN A 452 21.33 13.74 -28.47
CA GLN A 452 21.86 12.36 -28.44
C GLN A 452 23.14 12.24 -27.61
N ASP A 453 23.90 13.35 -27.50
CA ASP A 453 25.14 13.46 -26.74
C ASP A 453 24.94 13.93 -25.28
N LYS A 454 23.69 14.25 -24.87
CA LYS A 454 23.42 14.82 -23.53
C LYS A 454 23.79 13.86 -22.41
N ALA A 455 23.57 12.57 -22.59
CA ALA A 455 23.96 11.54 -21.62
C ALA A 455 25.47 11.57 -21.37
N LYS A 456 26.28 11.59 -22.45
CA LYS A 456 27.76 11.67 -22.36
C LYS A 456 28.22 12.96 -21.71
N GLU A 457 27.57 14.09 -22.04
CA GLU A 457 27.88 15.40 -21.46
C GLU A 457 27.65 15.42 -19.95
N ILE A 458 26.50 14.89 -19.48
CA ILE A 458 26.18 14.83 -18.06
C ILE A 458 27.18 13.95 -17.31
N ILE A 459 27.46 12.75 -17.80
CA ILE A 459 28.44 11.84 -17.19
C ILE A 459 29.79 12.55 -17.08
N ARG A 460 30.31 13.12 -18.18
CA ARG A 460 31.58 13.84 -18.20
C ARG A 460 31.59 14.99 -17.19
N ARG A 461 30.54 15.82 -17.18
CA ARG A 461 30.42 16.95 -16.25
C ARG A 461 30.48 16.49 -14.79
N VAL A 462 29.74 15.45 -14.43
CA VAL A 462 29.69 14.94 -13.05
C VAL A 462 31.03 14.35 -12.64
N LEU A 463 31.67 13.55 -13.50
CA LEU A 463 32.95 12.92 -13.22
C LEU A 463 34.12 13.92 -13.19
N ASN A 464 34.08 14.98 -14.00
CA ASN A 464 35.11 16.06 -13.97
C ASN A 464 34.97 16.96 -12.72
N ASN A 465 33.74 17.02 -12.14
CA ASN A 465 33.49 17.76 -10.88
C ASN A 465 33.33 16.80 -9.68
N ARG A 466 34.12 15.71 -9.64
CA ARG A 466 34.02 14.64 -8.63
C ARG A 466 34.02 15.20 -7.21
N SER A 467 35.04 16.01 -6.85
CA SER A 467 35.15 16.58 -5.50
C SER A 467 33.88 17.33 -5.08
N LYS A 468 33.39 18.26 -5.91
CA LYS A 468 32.16 19.00 -5.61
C LYS A 468 30.93 18.07 -5.44
N THR A 469 30.86 16.99 -6.21
CA THR A 469 29.77 16.00 -6.10
C THR A 469 29.87 15.25 -4.77
N GLN A 470 31.07 14.84 -4.39
CA GLN A 470 31.36 14.16 -3.12
C GLN A 470 31.08 15.08 -1.93
N ASP A 471 31.58 16.32 -1.94
CA ASP A 471 31.33 17.32 -0.87
C ASP A 471 29.80 17.53 -0.67
N THR A 472 29.06 17.61 -1.77
CA THR A 472 27.60 17.75 -1.70
C THR A 472 26.93 16.49 -1.12
N LEU A 473 27.40 15.29 -1.47
CA LEU A 473 26.89 14.03 -0.92
C LEU A 473 27.22 13.87 0.56
N VAL A 474 28.41 14.25 1.00
CA VAL A 474 28.81 14.29 2.42
C VAL A 474 27.87 15.22 3.19
N ALA A 475 27.70 16.46 2.71
CA ALA A 475 26.81 17.43 3.33
C ALA A 475 25.35 16.93 3.38
N TRP A 476 24.89 16.24 2.32
CA TRP A 476 23.54 15.65 2.27
C TRP A 476 23.35 14.54 3.31
N ARG A 477 24.36 13.73 3.53
CA ARG A 477 24.35 12.57 4.43
C ARG A 477 24.68 12.92 5.88
N THR A 478 24.83 14.20 6.23
CA THR A 478 25.13 14.62 7.60
C THR A 478 24.03 14.14 8.56
N PRO A 479 24.35 13.29 9.55
CA PRO A 479 23.37 12.82 10.53
C PRO A 479 22.77 13.98 11.34
N GLY A 480 21.48 13.90 11.65
CA GLY A 480 20.80 14.88 12.50
C GLY A 480 20.65 16.28 11.92
N LEU A 481 20.89 16.48 10.62
CA LEU A 481 20.72 17.77 9.95
C LEU A 481 19.28 18.26 10.04
N GLN A 482 18.99 19.20 10.94
CA GLN A 482 17.66 19.77 11.18
C GLN A 482 17.47 21.17 10.55
N ASN A 483 18.56 21.84 10.18
CA ASN A 483 18.51 23.21 9.65
C ASN A 483 17.83 23.26 8.28
N GLU A 484 16.62 23.84 8.22
CA GLU A 484 15.79 23.89 7.02
C GLU A 484 16.44 24.67 5.87
N SER A 485 17.16 25.77 6.17
CA SER A 485 17.83 26.59 5.16
C SER A 485 18.99 25.80 4.51
N ILE A 486 19.71 25.00 5.28
CA ILE A 486 20.77 24.13 4.74
C ILE A 486 20.14 23.03 3.88
N ARG A 487 19.07 22.39 4.37
CA ARG A 487 18.35 21.34 3.64
C ARG A 487 17.78 21.85 2.32
N ALA A 488 17.20 23.05 2.31
CA ALA A 488 16.69 23.69 1.09
C ALA A 488 17.80 23.90 0.07
N ARG A 489 18.95 24.50 0.48
CA ARG A 489 20.11 24.68 -0.41
C ARG A 489 20.66 23.37 -0.95
N LEU A 490 20.68 22.31 -0.15
CA LEU A 490 21.10 20.99 -0.60
C LEU A 490 20.12 20.48 -1.68
N ARG A 491 18.80 20.56 -1.47
CA ARG A 491 17.81 20.18 -2.47
C ARG A 491 17.95 20.98 -3.77
N ASP A 492 18.26 22.26 -3.69
CA ASP A 492 18.51 23.10 -4.86
C ASP A 492 19.71 22.65 -5.68
N SER A 493 20.65 21.89 -5.08
CA SER A 493 21.78 21.30 -5.81
C SER A 493 21.37 20.21 -6.81
N CYS A 494 20.21 19.61 -6.62
CA CYS A 494 19.57 18.65 -7.52
C CYS A 494 18.05 18.72 -7.35
N PRO A 495 17.36 19.71 -7.94
CA PRO A 495 15.94 19.91 -7.76
C PRO A 495 15.11 18.69 -8.14
N SER A 496 14.11 18.39 -7.33
CA SER A 496 13.17 17.30 -7.55
C SER A 496 12.31 17.58 -8.79
N GLN A 497 12.30 16.68 -9.76
CA GLN A 497 11.54 16.79 -11.00
C GLN A 497 10.96 15.43 -11.39
N THR A 498 9.85 15.44 -12.13
CA THR A 498 9.31 14.24 -12.79
C THR A 498 9.56 14.39 -14.28
N ARG A 499 10.15 13.38 -14.89
CA ARG A 499 10.47 13.37 -16.32
C ARG A 499 9.84 12.18 -17.01
N GLY A 500 9.35 12.41 -18.24
CA GLY A 500 8.80 11.39 -19.11
C GLY A 500 9.77 10.86 -20.15
N ASN A 501 11.05 11.28 -20.12
CA ASN A 501 12.02 10.93 -21.15
C ASN A 501 12.98 9.79 -20.74
N ASP A 502 13.73 9.28 -21.75
CA ASP A 502 14.65 8.16 -21.61
C ASP A 502 16.09 8.58 -21.23
N LEU A 503 16.32 9.82 -20.80
CA LEU A 503 17.69 10.32 -20.56
C LEU A 503 18.41 9.49 -19.50
N GLU A 504 17.76 9.23 -18.35
CA GLU A 504 18.31 8.42 -17.27
C GLU A 504 18.59 6.98 -17.74
N ALA A 505 17.69 6.40 -18.55
CA ALA A 505 17.90 5.07 -19.11
C ALA A 505 19.08 5.04 -20.11
N LYS A 506 19.28 6.11 -20.89
CA LYS A 506 20.45 6.26 -21.77
C LYS A 506 21.75 6.35 -20.98
N ILE A 507 21.76 7.14 -19.89
CA ILE A 507 22.93 7.24 -18.99
C ILE A 507 23.21 5.87 -18.38
N ALA A 508 22.19 5.15 -17.86
CA ALA A 508 22.34 3.83 -17.27
C ALA A 508 22.96 2.83 -18.27
N ARG A 509 22.48 2.79 -19.51
CA ARG A 509 23.03 1.92 -20.56
C ARG A 509 24.51 2.24 -20.87
N GLN A 510 24.90 3.52 -20.90
CA GLN A 510 26.29 3.90 -21.13
C GLN A 510 27.19 3.44 -19.98
N LEU A 511 26.76 3.60 -18.73
CA LEU A 511 27.52 3.13 -17.57
C LEU A 511 27.67 1.60 -17.57
N ILE A 512 26.59 0.84 -17.83
CA ILE A 512 26.62 -0.63 -17.80
C ILE A 512 27.48 -1.19 -18.93
N ASN A 513 27.52 -0.55 -20.10
CA ASN A 513 28.34 -0.99 -21.22
C ASN A 513 29.81 -0.58 -21.13
N ASP A 514 30.19 0.24 -20.15
CA ASP A 514 31.58 0.67 -19.88
C ASP A 514 31.92 0.43 -18.41
N PRO A 515 32.56 -0.72 -18.06
CA PRO A 515 32.91 -1.06 -16.69
C PRO A 515 33.81 -0.03 -15.98
N ALA A 516 34.73 0.59 -16.71
CA ALA A 516 35.59 1.63 -16.13
C ALA A 516 34.80 2.88 -15.79
N LEU A 517 33.87 3.26 -16.65
CA LEU A 517 32.97 4.39 -16.43
C LEU A 517 32.01 4.11 -15.27
N PHE A 518 31.48 2.90 -15.19
CA PHE A 518 30.62 2.46 -14.08
C PHE A 518 31.34 2.56 -12.73
N THR A 519 32.57 1.99 -12.64
CA THR A 519 33.40 2.05 -11.43
C THR A 519 33.69 3.49 -11.00
N ARG A 520 34.01 4.38 -11.93
CA ARG A 520 34.22 5.80 -11.66
C ARG A 520 32.95 6.48 -11.13
N ALA A 521 31.78 6.12 -11.66
CA ALA A 521 30.49 6.65 -11.19
C ALA A 521 30.11 6.10 -9.81
N LEU A 522 30.37 4.82 -9.55
CA LEU A 522 30.15 4.19 -8.24
C LEU A 522 31.01 4.85 -7.15
N ASN A 523 32.28 5.13 -7.43
CA ASN A 523 33.20 5.79 -6.53
C ASN A 523 32.84 7.27 -6.21
N LEU A 524 31.81 7.85 -6.83
CA LEU A 524 31.29 9.15 -6.40
C LEU A 524 30.65 9.08 -5.00
N THR A 525 30.24 7.89 -4.56
CA THR A 525 29.59 7.66 -3.26
C THR A 525 30.46 6.93 -2.25
N ALA A 526 31.40 6.09 -2.69
CA ALA A 526 32.22 5.23 -1.83
C ALA A 526 33.09 6.00 -0.82
N ASP A 527 33.78 7.06 -1.25
CA ASP A 527 34.68 7.84 -0.39
C ASP A 527 33.93 8.72 0.63
N THR A 528 32.61 8.87 0.48
CA THR A 528 31.81 9.73 1.37
C THR A 528 31.50 9.06 2.72
N HIS A 529 31.72 7.74 2.84
CA HIS A 529 31.53 7.00 4.10
C HIS A 529 32.71 7.17 5.06
N GLN A 530 33.93 7.33 4.55
CA GLN A 530 35.12 7.52 5.39
C GLN A 530 35.16 8.88 6.09
N ALA A 531 34.47 9.88 5.57
CA ALA A 531 34.41 11.22 6.13
C ALA A 531 33.41 11.39 7.29
N LEU A 532 32.57 10.38 7.56
CA LEU A 532 31.49 10.42 8.57
C LEU A 532 31.81 9.61 9.84
N TYR A 533 32.97 8.94 9.87
CA TYR A 533 33.57 8.23 11.02
C TYR A 533 34.93 8.85 11.31
#